data_02f9a2a93f8cc2161fb5fa715bf36f5a
#
_entry.id   02f9a2a93f8cc2161fb5fa715bf36f5a
#
_cell.length_a   1.000
_cell.length_b   1.000
_cell.length_c   1.000
_cell.angle_alpha   90.00
_cell.angle_beta   90.00
_cell.angle_gamma   90.00
#
_symmetry.space_group_name_H-M   'P 1'
#
loop_
_entity.id
_entity.type
_entity.pdbx_description
1 polymer ?
#
loop_
_entity_poly.entity_id
_entity_poly.type
_entity_poly.pdbx_seq_one_letter_code
_entity_poly.pdbx_strand_id
1 'polypeptide(L)'
;MSDAKAKSAAPAERKPRFTTLSGLPLERLYTSHSLEHWNPEQALGLPGEFPYTRGIYPSMYRRRFWTMRQYAGFGSAVESNKRYRYLLSKGQMGLSVAFDLPTQIGMDSDHPLALGEVGKVGVAIDSLEDMETLFDQIPLEKVSTSMTINATAAILLCLYVAVAKKQGTSLARISGTIQNDILKEYIARGTYIYPVRPAMRIVTDIFAWCREALPKWHTISISGYHIREAGSTAVQEIAFTLADGIAYVQAALDAGLQIDEFAPQLSFFFNAHSDLLEEIAKYRAARRLWAKIMRDRFQAKDPRSLLLRFHAQTAGSSLTAQQPENNIVRVAIQALAAVLGGCQSLHTNSMDEALALPLEESALLALRTQQIIANETGVTNTIDPVAGSYAIESLTEQIETRAQEYLSKIDAMGGMIKAIESGFVQAEIQRAAYDYQRGVESKDNIVVGVNDFVTGNHRQIPTLRIDAEIESAQVARLRALRAKRDHPKVKAALAELRRCAGTPENLLPAILAAVEAYATVGEISDVMRQVYGEYQESVVI
;
A
#
# COMPACT_ATOMS: atom_id res chain seq x y z
N MET A 1 6.02 28.52 64.58
CA MET A 1 7.07 28.04 63.69
C MET A 1 6.41 27.15 62.62
N SER A 2 6.11 27.73 61.46
CA SER A 2 5.49 27.06 60.38
C SER A 2 6.58 26.60 59.40
N ASP A 3 6.84 25.30 59.35
CA ASP A 3 7.70 24.69 58.33
C ASP A 3 7.00 24.76 56.97
N ALA A 4 7.34 25.79 56.22
CA ALA A 4 7.06 25.81 54.79
C ALA A 4 7.99 24.78 54.11
N LYS A 5 7.51 23.55 53.90
CA LYS A 5 8.17 22.61 52.98
C LYS A 5 8.26 23.27 51.61
N ALA A 6 9.45 23.73 51.26
CA ALA A 6 9.76 24.16 49.91
C ALA A 6 9.40 23.00 48.94
N LYS A 7 8.41 23.20 48.06
CA LYS A 7 8.17 22.32 46.95
C LYS A 7 9.46 22.29 46.12
N SER A 8 10.20 21.19 46.13
CA SER A 8 11.34 21.03 45.27
C SER A 8 10.86 21.23 43.83
N ALA A 9 11.51 22.13 43.10
CA ALA A 9 11.23 22.32 41.68
C ALA A 9 11.36 20.96 40.99
N ALA A 10 10.39 20.60 40.14
CA ALA A 10 10.47 19.37 39.36
C ALA A 10 11.79 19.38 38.58
N PRO A 11 12.50 18.25 38.49
CA PRO A 11 13.75 18.18 37.74
C PRO A 11 13.52 18.59 36.30
N ALA A 12 14.49 19.32 35.73
CA ALA A 12 14.42 19.77 34.32
C ALA A 12 14.33 18.58 33.38
N GLU A 13 13.39 18.64 32.47
CA GLU A 13 13.23 17.62 31.42
C GLU A 13 14.26 17.86 30.29
N ARG A 14 14.60 16.79 29.54
CA ARG A 14 15.59 16.83 28.46
C ARG A 14 15.18 17.69 27.27
N LYS A 15 13.87 17.95 27.10
CA LYS A 15 13.28 18.80 26.07
C LYS A 15 12.17 19.67 26.71
N PRO A 16 11.92 20.85 26.13
CA PRO A 16 10.82 21.70 26.58
C PRO A 16 9.44 21.16 26.20
N ARG A 17 9.37 20.28 25.20
CA ARG A 17 8.13 19.72 24.67
C ARG A 17 8.36 18.31 24.16
N PHE A 18 7.38 17.42 24.41
CA PHE A 18 7.35 16.06 23.93
C PHE A 18 6.13 15.86 23.04
N THR A 19 6.35 15.41 21.82
CA THR A 19 5.30 15.16 20.82
C THR A 19 5.62 13.90 20.04
N THR A 20 4.58 13.29 19.43
CA THR A 20 4.74 12.29 18.38
C THR A 20 5.27 12.94 17.09
N LEU A 21 5.58 12.14 16.08
CA LEU A 21 5.96 12.65 14.75
C LEU A 21 4.83 13.43 14.06
N SER A 22 3.57 13.19 14.41
CA SER A 22 2.41 13.98 13.96
C SER A 22 2.19 15.26 14.77
N GLY A 23 3.07 15.58 15.73
CA GLY A 23 2.95 16.75 16.59
C GLY A 23 1.89 16.62 17.70
N LEU A 24 1.36 15.42 17.94
CA LEU A 24 0.44 15.16 19.05
C LEU A 24 1.20 15.28 20.37
N PRO A 25 0.68 16.03 21.38
CA PRO A 25 1.35 16.19 22.66
C PRO A 25 1.40 14.86 23.42
N LEU A 26 2.55 14.60 24.03
CA LEU A 26 2.76 13.44 24.90
C LEU A 26 2.82 13.91 26.36
N GLU A 27 1.99 13.31 27.18
CA GLU A 27 1.99 13.55 28.62
C GLU A 27 3.21 12.86 29.25
N ARG A 28 3.72 13.47 30.32
CA ARG A 28 4.81 12.89 31.13
C ARG A 28 4.40 11.54 31.71
N LEU A 29 3.15 11.40 32.11
CA LEU A 29 2.57 10.20 32.68
C LEU A 29 1.08 10.11 32.29
N TYR A 30 0.70 9.01 31.71
CA TYR A 30 -0.70 8.68 31.46
C TYR A 30 -1.27 7.87 32.62
N THR A 31 -2.47 8.22 33.05
CA THR A 31 -3.18 7.58 34.18
C THR A 31 -4.64 7.33 33.80
N SER A 32 -5.43 6.78 34.70
CA SER A 32 -6.88 6.64 34.51
C SER A 32 -7.57 7.99 34.23
N HIS A 33 -7.05 9.11 34.77
CA HIS A 33 -7.58 10.45 34.47
C HIS A 33 -7.35 10.89 33.03
N SER A 34 -6.33 10.36 32.35
CA SER A 34 -6.10 10.63 30.92
C SER A 34 -7.18 10.01 30.02
N LEU A 35 -8.00 9.12 30.58
CA LEU A 35 -9.10 8.42 29.92
C LEU A 35 -10.42 8.59 30.70
N GLU A 36 -10.63 9.73 31.36
CA GLU A 36 -11.78 9.96 32.27
C GLU A 36 -13.14 9.75 31.59
N HIS A 37 -13.25 10.06 30.30
CA HIS A 37 -14.48 9.90 29.50
C HIS A 37 -14.47 8.65 28.60
N TRP A 38 -13.45 7.81 28.72
CA TRP A 38 -13.26 6.65 27.87
C TRP A 38 -14.00 5.43 28.42
N ASN A 39 -14.85 4.84 27.59
CA ASN A 39 -15.56 3.60 27.91
C ASN A 39 -14.87 2.42 27.21
N PRO A 40 -14.20 1.51 27.93
CA PRO A 40 -13.47 0.39 27.33
C PRO A 40 -14.37 -0.56 26.55
N GLU A 41 -15.60 -0.80 26.96
CA GLU A 41 -16.52 -1.69 26.26
C GLU A 41 -16.90 -1.13 24.88
N GLN A 42 -17.12 0.18 24.79
CA GLN A 42 -17.48 0.85 23.54
C GLN A 42 -16.27 1.12 22.63
N ALA A 43 -15.14 1.49 23.23
CA ALA A 43 -13.94 1.89 22.48
C ALA A 43 -13.09 0.71 22.01
N LEU A 44 -13.03 -0.36 22.79
CA LEU A 44 -12.24 -1.54 22.48
C LEU A 44 -13.06 -2.64 21.81
N GLY A 45 -14.18 -3.01 22.39
CA GLY A 45 -14.92 -4.22 22.02
C GLY A 45 -14.12 -5.49 22.23
N LEU A 46 -14.60 -6.60 21.70
CA LEU A 46 -13.87 -7.86 21.62
C LEU A 46 -13.17 -8.00 20.26
N PRO A 47 -12.05 -8.74 20.18
CA PRO A 47 -11.40 -9.03 18.90
C PRO A 47 -12.37 -9.70 17.92
N GLY A 48 -12.45 -9.18 16.69
CA GLY A 48 -13.38 -9.68 15.67
C GLY A 48 -14.79 -9.11 15.74
N GLU A 49 -15.07 -8.21 16.69
CA GLU A 49 -16.36 -7.56 16.87
C GLU A 49 -16.21 -6.03 16.72
N PHE A 50 -17.33 -5.37 16.34
CA PHE A 50 -17.37 -3.91 16.26
C PHE A 50 -16.98 -3.29 17.63
N PRO A 51 -16.15 -2.26 17.65
CA PRO A 51 -15.62 -1.45 16.54
C PRO A 51 -14.28 -1.94 15.95
N TYR A 52 -13.86 -3.17 16.19
CA TYR A 52 -12.64 -3.81 15.69
C TYR A 52 -11.32 -3.19 16.16
N THR A 53 -11.33 -2.38 17.19
CA THR A 53 -10.13 -1.72 17.71
C THR A 53 -9.02 -2.72 18.03
N ARG A 54 -9.38 -3.88 18.61
CA ARG A 54 -8.46 -4.95 19.02
C ARG A 54 -8.09 -5.94 17.92
N GLY A 55 -8.59 -5.75 16.72
CA GLY A 55 -8.34 -6.62 15.55
C GLY A 55 -9.60 -7.12 14.89
N ILE A 56 -9.46 -7.53 13.63
CA ILE A 56 -10.60 -7.90 12.76
C ILE A 56 -11.00 -9.36 12.87
N TYR A 57 -10.22 -10.20 13.57
CA TYR A 57 -10.51 -11.62 13.75
C TYR A 57 -10.55 -11.99 15.22
N PRO A 58 -11.42 -12.94 15.64
CA PRO A 58 -11.53 -13.33 17.05
C PRO A 58 -10.24 -13.93 17.65
N SER A 59 -9.40 -14.54 16.83
CA SER A 59 -8.17 -15.18 17.28
C SER A 59 -6.88 -14.57 16.74
N MET A 60 -6.97 -13.59 15.85
CA MET A 60 -5.83 -12.92 15.24
C MET A 60 -4.65 -13.85 14.95
N TYR A 61 -3.44 -13.52 15.40
CA TYR A 61 -2.22 -14.32 15.14
C TYR A 61 -2.15 -15.64 15.90
N ARG A 62 -2.97 -15.86 16.91
CA ARG A 62 -3.08 -17.19 17.58
C ARG A 62 -3.65 -18.26 16.64
N ARG A 63 -4.40 -17.87 15.61
CA ARG A 63 -4.89 -18.77 14.57
C ARG A 63 -3.94 -18.85 13.38
N ARG A 64 -3.47 -17.71 12.91
CA ARG A 64 -2.62 -17.60 11.71
C ARG A 64 -1.84 -16.31 11.77
N PHE A 65 -0.54 -16.38 11.53
CA PHE A 65 0.31 -15.21 11.37
C PHE A 65 -0.17 -14.36 10.18
N TRP A 66 0.26 -13.10 10.13
CA TRP A 66 0.14 -12.27 8.95
C TRP A 66 0.82 -12.93 7.77
N THR A 67 0.39 -12.64 6.56
CA THR A 67 1.06 -13.12 5.36
C THR A 67 2.39 -12.38 5.21
N MET A 68 3.49 -13.12 5.38
CA MET A 68 4.84 -12.59 5.17
C MET A 68 5.08 -12.44 3.68
N ARG A 69 5.32 -11.22 3.23
CA ARG A 69 5.57 -10.86 1.84
C ARG A 69 6.87 -10.06 1.76
N GLN A 70 7.61 -10.24 0.67
CA GLN A 70 8.64 -9.32 0.25
C GLN A 70 8.21 -8.72 -1.09
N TYR A 71 8.14 -7.40 -1.16
CA TYR A 71 7.89 -6.67 -2.40
C TYR A 71 9.11 -6.87 -3.29
N ALA A 72 8.92 -7.49 -4.43
CA ALA A 72 10.01 -7.87 -5.30
C ALA A 72 9.57 -7.83 -6.77
N GLY A 73 10.48 -7.45 -7.61
CA GLY A 73 10.38 -7.38 -9.05
C GLY A 73 11.55 -6.55 -9.57
N PHE A 74 12.26 -7.07 -10.54
CA PHE A 74 13.36 -6.36 -11.18
C PHE A 74 13.70 -7.04 -12.49
N GLY A 75 14.27 -6.28 -13.42
CA GLY A 75 14.80 -6.81 -14.65
C GLY A 75 13.75 -7.53 -15.48
N SER A 76 14.04 -8.74 -15.89
CA SER A 76 13.17 -9.57 -16.69
C SER A 76 12.21 -10.43 -15.87
N ALA A 77 11.14 -10.91 -16.51
CA ALA A 77 10.21 -11.88 -15.92
C ALA A 77 10.91 -13.17 -15.45
N VAL A 78 11.97 -13.61 -16.16
CA VAL A 78 12.78 -14.78 -15.78
C VAL A 78 13.52 -14.57 -14.47
N GLU A 79 14.16 -13.42 -14.30
CA GLU A 79 14.92 -13.11 -13.06
C GLU A 79 14.00 -12.93 -11.87
N SER A 80 12.89 -12.23 -12.09
CA SER A 80 11.86 -12.05 -11.05
C SER A 80 11.23 -13.39 -10.65
N ASN A 81 10.95 -14.29 -11.60
CA ASN A 81 10.48 -15.65 -11.31
C ASN A 81 11.46 -16.42 -10.42
N LYS A 82 12.77 -16.41 -10.75
CA LYS A 82 13.80 -17.05 -9.93
C LYS A 82 13.80 -16.51 -8.49
N ARG A 83 13.69 -15.19 -8.32
CA ARG A 83 13.62 -14.54 -7.01
C ARG A 83 12.36 -14.96 -6.24
N TYR A 84 11.21 -15.02 -6.87
CA TYR A 84 9.96 -15.46 -6.22
C TYR A 84 10.05 -16.91 -5.75
N ARG A 85 10.53 -17.81 -6.58
CA ARG A 85 10.73 -19.22 -6.21
C ARG A 85 11.73 -19.38 -5.06
N TYR A 86 12.81 -18.60 -5.07
CA TYR A 86 13.76 -18.57 -3.96
C TYR A 86 13.10 -18.13 -2.65
N LEU A 87 12.42 -16.98 -2.63
CA LEU A 87 11.78 -16.46 -1.42
C LEU A 87 10.68 -17.40 -0.90
N LEU A 88 9.89 -18.01 -1.78
CA LEU A 88 8.90 -19.03 -1.40
C LEU A 88 9.58 -20.24 -0.73
N SER A 89 10.75 -20.68 -1.24
CA SER A 89 11.53 -21.77 -0.62
C SER A 89 12.10 -21.40 0.76
N LYS A 90 12.21 -20.11 1.08
CA LYS A 90 12.69 -19.60 2.39
C LYS A 90 11.56 -19.30 3.37
N GLY A 91 10.31 -19.63 3.02
CA GLY A 91 9.15 -19.49 3.91
C GLY A 91 8.34 -18.22 3.72
N GLN A 92 8.53 -17.49 2.62
CA GLN A 92 7.60 -16.45 2.22
C GLN A 92 6.23 -17.06 1.94
N MET A 93 5.16 -16.41 2.40
CA MET A 93 3.81 -16.99 2.40
C MET A 93 2.93 -16.52 1.23
N GLY A 94 3.35 -15.50 0.52
CA GLY A 94 2.65 -14.94 -0.63
C GLY A 94 3.57 -14.02 -1.43
N LEU A 95 3.21 -13.75 -2.68
CA LEU A 95 3.98 -12.88 -3.56
C LEU A 95 3.51 -11.43 -3.49
N SER A 96 4.43 -10.50 -3.70
CA SER A 96 4.15 -9.08 -3.94
C SER A 96 4.98 -8.62 -5.14
N VAL A 97 4.30 -8.27 -6.23
CA VAL A 97 4.92 -7.98 -7.52
C VAL A 97 5.14 -6.48 -7.68
N ALA A 98 6.39 -6.09 -7.93
CA ALA A 98 6.78 -4.76 -8.37
C ALA A 98 6.89 -4.74 -9.90
N PHE A 99 6.21 -3.83 -10.55
CA PHE A 99 6.29 -3.61 -11.99
C PHE A 99 7.15 -2.37 -12.29
N ASP A 100 7.83 -2.37 -13.44
CA ASP A 100 8.63 -1.23 -13.85
C ASP A 100 7.75 -0.03 -14.27
N LEU A 101 8.38 1.12 -14.44
CA LEU A 101 7.67 2.35 -14.74
C LEU A 101 6.92 2.29 -16.09
N PRO A 102 7.49 1.78 -17.20
CA PRO A 102 6.74 1.63 -18.45
C PRO A 102 5.45 0.81 -18.30
N THR A 103 5.51 -0.34 -17.62
CA THR A 103 4.33 -1.16 -17.32
C THR A 103 3.29 -0.38 -16.51
N GLN A 104 3.73 0.42 -15.53
CA GLN A 104 2.83 1.19 -14.66
C GLN A 104 2.07 2.29 -15.40
N ILE A 105 2.72 2.94 -16.36
CA ILE A 105 2.13 4.03 -17.15
C ILE A 105 1.61 3.59 -18.52
N GLY A 106 1.52 2.27 -18.75
CA GLY A 106 0.92 1.69 -19.95
C GLY A 106 1.70 1.98 -21.23
N MET A 107 3.02 1.82 -21.16
CA MET A 107 3.93 1.90 -22.31
C MET A 107 4.62 0.55 -22.49
N ASP A 108 4.79 0.14 -23.74
CA ASP A 108 5.59 -1.03 -24.06
C ASP A 108 7.09 -0.71 -23.96
N SER A 109 7.90 -1.73 -23.73
CA SER A 109 9.36 -1.58 -23.50
C SER A 109 10.11 -0.97 -24.67
N ASP A 110 9.56 -0.97 -25.90
CA ASP A 110 10.15 -0.31 -27.08
C ASP A 110 9.61 1.12 -27.34
N HIS A 111 8.79 1.65 -26.42
CA HIS A 111 8.32 3.00 -26.49
C HIS A 111 9.47 4.01 -26.23
N PRO A 112 9.60 5.11 -26.97
CA PRO A 112 10.72 6.05 -26.79
C PRO A 112 10.89 6.60 -25.37
N LEU A 113 9.79 6.78 -24.62
CA LEU A 113 9.82 7.23 -23.21
C LEU A 113 10.15 6.13 -22.21
N ALA A 114 10.19 4.86 -22.64
CA ALA A 114 10.58 3.74 -21.78
C ALA A 114 12.10 3.54 -21.69
N LEU A 115 12.86 4.20 -22.57
CA LEU A 115 14.32 4.06 -22.64
C LEU A 115 14.99 4.35 -21.30
N GLY A 116 15.76 3.40 -20.80
CA GLY A 116 16.47 3.49 -19.54
C GLY A 116 15.64 3.23 -18.29
N GLU A 117 14.35 2.90 -18.43
CA GLU A 117 13.44 2.58 -17.30
C GLU A 117 12.96 1.12 -17.30
N VAL A 118 13.19 0.38 -18.41
CA VAL A 118 12.75 -1.01 -18.55
C VAL A 118 13.44 -1.92 -17.53
N GLY A 119 12.66 -2.57 -16.68
CA GLY A 119 13.15 -3.50 -15.66
C GLY A 119 13.89 -2.87 -14.48
N LYS A 120 13.96 -1.53 -14.38
CA LYS A 120 14.83 -0.81 -13.44
C LYS A 120 14.32 -0.82 -12.00
N VAL A 121 13.05 -0.53 -11.78
CA VAL A 121 12.42 -0.44 -10.43
C VAL A 121 11.33 -1.49 -10.21
N GLY A 122 11.23 -2.43 -11.12
CA GLY A 122 10.24 -3.50 -11.12
C GLY A 122 10.43 -4.39 -12.34
N VAL A 123 9.61 -5.42 -12.48
CA VAL A 123 9.64 -6.32 -13.63
C VAL A 123 8.93 -5.71 -14.84
N ALA A 124 9.56 -5.78 -16.01
CA ALA A 124 8.97 -5.37 -17.28
C ALA A 124 7.96 -6.43 -17.75
N ILE A 125 6.72 -5.99 -18.02
CA ILE A 125 5.64 -6.81 -18.55
C ILE A 125 4.98 -6.09 -19.74
N ASP A 126 5.26 -6.57 -20.93
CA ASP A 126 4.64 -6.06 -22.15
C ASP A 126 3.38 -6.84 -22.54
N SER A 127 3.33 -8.13 -22.20
CA SER A 127 2.29 -9.03 -22.73
C SER A 127 2.04 -10.25 -21.84
N LEU A 128 1.08 -11.08 -22.29
CA LEU A 128 0.79 -12.37 -21.66
C LEU A 128 2.00 -13.31 -21.62
N GLU A 129 2.90 -13.26 -22.60
CA GLU A 129 4.11 -14.11 -22.65
C GLU A 129 5.06 -13.80 -21.49
N ASP A 130 5.22 -12.52 -21.13
CA ASP A 130 6.02 -12.12 -19.97
C ASP A 130 5.35 -12.56 -18.67
N MET A 131 4.03 -12.43 -18.57
CA MET A 131 3.30 -12.83 -17.37
C MET A 131 3.31 -14.36 -17.17
N GLU A 132 3.22 -15.14 -18.25
CA GLU A 132 3.40 -16.60 -18.21
C GLU A 132 4.78 -16.95 -17.67
N THR A 133 5.82 -16.28 -18.15
CA THR A 133 7.20 -16.47 -17.71
C THR A 133 7.37 -16.10 -16.25
N LEU A 134 6.76 -14.99 -15.80
CA LEU A 134 6.84 -14.52 -14.43
C LEU A 134 6.28 -15.53 -13.43
N PHE A 135 5.20 -16.22 -13.78
CA PHE A 135 4.53 -17.20 -12.92
C PHE A 135 4.81 -18.66 -13.30
N ASP A 136 5.83 -18.91 -14.15
CA ASP A 136 6.22 -20.28 -14.50
C ASP A 136 6.56 -21.10 -13.24
N GLN A 137 6.01 -22.30 -13.13
CA GLN A 137 6.14 -23.23 -12.00
C GLN A 137 5.66 -22.67 -10.65
N ILE A 138 4.88 -21.59 -10.63
CA ILE A 138 4.25 -21.05 -9.43
C ILE A 138 2.75 -21.36 -9.49
N PRO A 139 2.23 -22.26 -8.63
CA PRO A 139 0.81 -22.65 -8.67
C PRO A 139 -0.07 -21.54 -8.09
N LEU A 140 -0.79 -20.80 -8.94
CA LEU A 140 -1.56 -19.62 -8.56
C LEU A 140 -2.71 -19.92 -7.59
N GLU A 141 -3.19 -21.16 -7.54
CA GLU A 141 -4.21 -21.58 -6.57
C GLU A 141 -3.69 -21.75 -5.13
N LYS A 142 -2.35 -21.86 -4.95
CA LYS A 142 -1.71 -22.12 -3.64
C LYS A 142 -1.02 -20.88 -3.09
N VAL A 143 -0.68 -19.92 -3.95
CA VAL A 143 0.09 -18.74 -3.60
C VAL A 143 -0.77 -17.48 -3.78
N SER A 144 -1.01 -16.76 -2.70
CA SER A 144 -1.68 -15.46 -2.77
C SER A 144 -0.74 -14.42 -3.38
N THR A 145 -1.19 -13.72 -4.43
CA THR A 145 -0.38 -12.72 -5.15
C THR A 145 -0.95 -11.33 -4.96
N SER A 146 -0.10 -10.39 -4.53
CA SER A 146 -0.39 -8.96 -4.53
C SER A 146 0.32 -8.30 -5.71
N MET A 147 -0.37 -7.45 -6.45
CA MET A 147 0.18 -6.69 -7.58
C MET A 147 0.08 -5.19 -7.29
N THR A 148 1.24 -4.54 -7.18
CA THR A 148 1.33 -3.10 -6.94
C THR A 148 1.25 -2.37 -8.27
N ILE A 149 0.03 -2.16 -8.74
CA ILE A 149 -0.27 -1.56 -10.04
C ILE A 149 -1.60 -0.81 -9.98
N ASN A 150 -1.69 0.34 -10.63
CA ASN A 150 -2.82 1.27 -10.52
C ASN A 150 -3.42 1.64 -11.87
N ALA A 151 -2.84 2.53 -12.65
CA ALA A 151 -3.43 2.95 -13.92
C ALA A 151 -3.66 1.81 -14.93
N THR A 152 -2.76 0.82 -14.95
CA THR A 152 -2.87 -0.39 -15.78
C THR A 152 -3.41 -1.62 -15.03
N ALA A 153 -3.99 -1.43 -13.83
CA ALA A 153 -4.46 -2.51 -12.97
C ALA A 153 -5.41 -3.50 -13.66
N ALA A 154 -6.35 -3.00 -14.45
CA ALA A 154 -7.29 -3.85 -15.19
C ALA A 154 -6.57 -4.78 -16.19
N ILE A 155 -5.53 -4.27 -16.85
CA ILE A 155 -4.75 -5.03 -17.83
C ILE A 155 -3.95 -6.12 -17.12
N LEU A 156 -3.21 -5.76 -16.05
CA LEU A 156 -2.38 -6.72 -15.31
C LEU A 156 -3.22 -7.78 -14.58
N LEU A 157 -4.41 -7.43 -14.11
CA LEU A 157 -5.37 -8.39 -13.57
C LEU A 157 -5.83 -9.38 -14.65
N CYS A 158 -6.16 -8.91 -15.85
CA CYS A 158 -6.54 -9.77 -16.98
C CYS A 158 -5.38 -10.68 -17.44
N LEU A 159 -4.14 -10.16 -17.44
CA LEU A 159 -2.94 -10.97 -17.70
C LEU A 159 -2.79 -12.10 -16.66
N TYR A 160 -2.94 -11.79 -15.37
CA TYR A 160 -2.89 -12.78 -14.29
C TYR A 160 -3.98 -13.84 -14.42
N VAL A 161 -5.20 -13.42 -14.75
CA VAL A 161 -6.34 -14.33 -14.99
C VAL A 161 -6.09 -15.23 -16.21
N ALA A 162 -5.55 -14.69 -17.29
CA ALA A 162 -5.20 -15.48 -18.47
C ALA A 162 -4.15 -16.55 -18.15
N VAL A 163 -3.12 -16.22 -17.33
CA VAL A 163 -2.15 -17.22 -16.83
C VAL A 163 -2.84 -18.28 -15.99
N ALA A 164 -3.72 -17.91 -15.05
CA ALA A 164 -4.46 -18.85 -14.22
C ALA A 164 -5.30 -19.83 -15.07
N LYS A 165 -5.99 -19.31 -16.10
CA LYS A 165 -6.75 -20.14 -17.06
C LYS A 165 -5.83 -21.12 -17.81
N LYS A 166 -4.65 -20.69 -18.26
CA LYS A 166 -3.67 -21.57 -18.94
C LYS A 166 -3.09 -22.62 -18.00
N GLN A 167 -2.94 -22.32 -16.70
CA GLN A 167 -2.55 -23.30 -15.68
C GLN A 167 -3.69 -24.29 -15.32
N GLY A 168 -4.88 -24.14 -15.89
CA GLY A 168 -6.06 -24.95 -15.57
C GLY A 168 -6.64 -24.66 -14.18
N THR A 169 -6.28 -23.53 -13.58
CA THR A 169 -6.73 -23.14 -12.23
C THR A 169 -8.11 -22.50 -12.29
N SER A 170 -9.02 -22.97 -11.44
CA SER A 170 -10.33 -22.32 -11.27
C SER A 170 -10.18 -20.91 -10.74
N LEU A 171 -10.80 -19.93 -11.39
CA LEU A 171 -10.76 -18.52 -10.98
C LEU A 171 -11.33 -18.31 -9.56
N ALA A 172 -12.28 -19.14 -9.13
CA ALA A 172 -12.82 -19.11 -7.77
C ALA A 172 -11.80 -19.57 -6.69
N ARG A 173 -10.67 -20.15 -7.08
CA ARG A 173 -9.63 -20.64 -6.16
C ARG A 173 -8.48 -19.66 -6.02
N ILE A 174 -8.20 -18.83 -7.02
CA ILE A 174 -7.13 -17.84 -6.94
C ILE A 174 -7.46 -16.76 -5.90
N SER A 175 -6.45 -16.34 -5.19
CA SER A 175 -6.56 -15.30 -4.16
C SER A 175 -5.40 -14.32 -4.28
N GLY A 176 -5.68 -13.06 -4.01
CA GLY A 176 -4.67 -12.02 -4.13
C GLY A 176 -5.29 -10.64 -3.96
N THR A 177 -4.54 -9.66 -4.42
CA THR A 177 -4.92 -8.24 -4.37
C THR A 177 -4.37 -7.54 -5.59
N ILE A 178 -5.18 -6.74 -6.25
CA ILE A 178 -4.70 -5.70 -7.17
C ILE A 178 -4.77 -4.36 -6.46
N GLN A 179 -3.70 -3.54 -6.51
CA GLN A 179 -3.68 -2.28 -5.76
C GLN A 179 -4.78 -1.34 -6.23
N ASN A 180 -4.86 -1.05 -7.53
CA ASN A 180 -6.01 -0.38 -8.16
C ASN A 180 -6.45 0.92 -7.48
N ASP A 181 -5.54 1.57 -6.76
CA ASP A 181 -5.78 2.83 -6.05
C ASP A 181 -5.27 4.00 -6.90
N ILE A 182 -6.17 4.57 -7.68
CA ILE A 182 -5.78 5.63 -8.62
C ILE A 182 -5.74 7.02 -7.96
N LEU A 183 -6.53 7.28 -6.92
CA LEU A 183 -6.58 8.59 -6.29
C LEU A 183 -5.23 8.97 -5.66
N LYS A 184 -4.55 8.02 -5.01
CA LYS A 184 -3.21 8.27 -4.45
C LYS A 184 -2.17 8.61 -5.53
N GLU A 185 -2.37 8.20 -6.78
CA GLU A 185 -1.47 8.57 -7.87
C GLU A 185 -1.54 10.06 -8.16
N TYR A 186 -2.74 10.66 -8.10
CA TYR A 186 -2.92 12.10 -8.24
C TYR A 186 -2.47 12.89 -7.00
N ILE A 187 -2.36 12.22 -5.83
CA ILE A 187 -1.96 12.83 -4.56
C ILE A 187 -0.44 12.87 -4.40
N ALA A 188 0.24 11.72 -4.62
CA ALA A 188 1.59 11.54 -4.10
C ALA A 188 2.56 10.78 -5.04
N ARG A 189 2.08 9.87 -5.93
CA ARG A 189 2.99 8.97 -6.65
C ARG A 189 3.22 9.33 -8.12
N GLY A 190 2.21 9.84 -8.82
CA GLY A 190 2.35 10.38 -10.17
C GLY A 190 2.33 9.36 -11.32
N THR A 191 1.97 8.08 -11.09
CA THR A 191 1.87 7.07 -12.16
C THR A 191 0.44 6.89 -12.67
N TYR A 192 -0.23 7.99 -12.98
CA TYR A 192 -1.54 8.05 -13.62
C TYR A 192 -1.42 8.06 -15.15
N ILE A 193 -2.51 7.72 -15.84
CA ILE A 193 -2.62 7.81 -17.31
C ILE A 193 -3.84 8.68 -17.66
N TYR A 194 -5.02 8.28 -17.24
CA TYR A 194 -6.30 8.85 -17.64
C TYR A 194 -6.77 9.93 -16.69
N PRO A 195 -7.68 10.83 -17.14
CA PRO A 195 -8.37 11.77 -16.24
C PRO A 195 -9.11 11.02 -15.10
N VAL A 196 -9.34 11.71 -13.99
CA VAL A 196 -9.87 11.09 -12.75
C VAL A 196 -11.17 10.30 -12.98
N ARG A 197 -12.14 10.86 -13.74
CA ARG A 197 -13.44 10.18 -13.94
C ARG A 197 -13.33 8.86 -14.73
N PRO A 198 -12.67 8.78 -15.90
CA PRO A 198 -12.43 7.50 -16.57
C PRO A 198 -11.62 6.53 -15.72
N ALA A 199 -10.62 7.01 -14.97
CA ALA A 199 -9.84 6.18 -14.07
C ALA A 199 -10.71 5.56 -12.96
N MET A 200 -11.60 6.33 -12.34
CA MET A 200 -12.56 5.84 -11.35
C MET A 200 -13.54 4.80 -11.94
N ARG A 201 -13.96 4.98 -13.20
CA ARG A 201 -14.76 3.95 -13.91
C ARG A 201 -14.01 2.63 -14.02
N ILE A 202 -12.74 2.64 -14.40
CA ILE A 202 -11.93 1.42 -14.49
C ILE A 202 -11.88 0.70 -13.12
N VAL A 203 -11.74 1.46 -12.03
CA VAL A 203 -11.76 0.91 -10.66
C VAL A 203 -13.10 0.22 -10.35
N THR A 204 -14.22 0.86 -10.63
CA THR A 204 -15.55 0.28 -10.38
C THR A 204 -15.88 -0.89 -11.30
N ASP A 205 -15.38 -0.89 -12.53
CA ASP A 205 -15.47 -2.03 -13.45
C ASP A 205 -14.73 -3.27 -12.90
N ILE A 206 -13.55 -3.08 -12.29
CA ILE A 206 -12.84 -4.15 -11.59
C ILE A 206 -13.67 -4.69 -10.42
N PHE A 207 -14.30 -3.81 -9.61
CA PHE A 207 -15.16 -4.23 -8.50
C PHE A 207 -16.31 -5.11 -8.99
N ALA A 208 -17.04 -4.65 -9.99
CA ALA A 208 -18.18 -5.35 -10.56
C ALA A 208 -17.78 -6.71 -11.13
N TRP A 209 -16.71 -6.77 -11.90
CA TRP A 209 -16.26 -7.99 -12.55
C TRP A 209 -15.70 -9.02 -11.55
N CYS A 210 -14.88 -8.58 -10.59
CA CYS A 210 -14.28 -9.48 -9.59
C CYS A 210 -15.31 -10.10 -8.66
N ARG A 211 -16.40 -9.40 -8.34
CA ARG A 211 -17.50 -9.94 -7.54
C ARG A 211 -17.95 -11.32 -8.06
N GLU A 212 -18.06 -11.47 -9.36
CA GLU A 212 -18.54 -12.69 -10.01
C GLU A 212 -17.40 -13.64 -10.37
N ALA A 213 -16.34 -13.11 -11.00
CA ALA A 213 -15.27 -13.93 -11.56
C ALA A 213 -14.22 -14.35 -10.53
N LEU A 214 -13.96 -13.52 -9.51
CA LEU A 214 -12.84 -13.68 -8.57
C LEU A 214 -13.28 -13.47 -7.11
N PRO A 215 -14.11 -14.34 -6.52
CA PRO A 215 -14.75 -14.10 -5.22
C PRO A 215 -13.77 -14.01 -4.04
N LYS A 216 -12.51 -14.46 -4.20
CA LYS A 216 -11.46 -14.40 -3.17
C LYS A 216 -10.42 -13.31 -3.44
N TRP A 217 -10.66 -12.44 -4.43
CA TRP A 217 -9.74 -11.39 -4.82
C TRP A 217 -10.08 -10.08 -4.10
N HIS A 218 -9.06 -9.43 -3.54
CA HIS A 218 -9.20 -8.06 -3.07
C HIS A 218 -9.05 -7.10 -4.26
N THR A 219 -10.11 -6.36 -4.53
CA THR A 219 -10.27 -5.55 -5.75
C THR A 219 -9.54 -4.23 -5.71
N ILE A 220 -9.13 -3.81 -4.51
CA ILE A 220 -8.37 -2.60 -4.26
C ILE A 220 -7.52 -2.75 -2.99
N SER A 221 -6.41 -2.03 -2.92
CA SER A 221 -5.63 -1.81 -1.71
C SER A 221 -5.42 -0.30 -1.55
N ILE A 222 -6.34 0.35 -0.84
CA ILE A 222 -6.37 1.81 -0.66
C ILE A 222 -5.15 2.23 0.16
N SER A 223 -4.29 3.08 -0.41
CA SER A 223 -2.90 3.17 -0.02
C SER A 223 -2.53 4.48 0.66
N GLY A 224 -2.48 4.48 1.98
CA GLY A 224 -1.83 5.52 2.78
C GLY A 224 -0.30 5.46 2.74
N TYR A 225 0.29 4.30 2.42
CA TYR A 225 1.73 4.12 2.38
C TYR A 225 2.44 5.21 1.56
N HIS A 226 2.03 5.42 0.32
CA HIS A 226 2.67 6.39 -0.57
C HIS A 226 2.46 7.85 -0.11
N ILE A 227 1.31 8.14 0.48
CA ILE A 227 0.99 9.43 1.08
C ILE A 227 1.94 9.70 2.25
N ARG A 228 2.21 8.67 3.08
CA ARG A 228 3.16 8.75 4.20
C ARG A 228 4.59 8.90 3.72
N GLU A 229 5.00 8.14 2.70
CA GLU A 229 6.33 8.24 2.08
C GLU A 229 6.59 9.61 1.45
N ALA A 230 5.54 10.31 0.98
CA ALA A 230 5.62 11.69 0.49
C ALA A 230 5.76 12.73 1.61
N GLY A 231 5.71 12.31 2.90
CA GLY A 231 5.99 13.16 4.05
C GLY A 231 4.77 13.56 4.89
N SER A 232 3.59 12.95 4.67
CA SER A 232 2.44 13.20 5.53
C SER A 232 2.67 12.69 6.96
N THR A 233 1.91 13.21 7.91
CA THR A 233 1.85 12.68 9.29
C THR A 233 1.03 11.38 9.34
N ALA A 234 1.12 10.63 10.44
CA ALA A 234 0.30 9.45 10.68
C ALA A 234 -1.20 9.77 10.68
N VAL A 235 -1.59 10.92 11.20
CA VAL A 235 -2.97 11.42 11.20
C VAL A 235 -3.45 11.69 9.77
N GLN A 236 -2.65 12.38 8.97
CA GLN A 236 -2.95 12.69 7.57
C GLN A 236 -3.01 11.42 6.71
N GLU A 237 -2.10 10.47 6.96
CA GLU A 237 -2.11 9.16 6.30
C GLU A 237 -3.48 8.48 6.46
N ILE A 238 -3.99 8.36 7.70
CA ILE A 238 -5.32 7.78 7.94
C ILE A 238 -6.41 8.60 7.26
N ALA A 239 -6.43 9.90 7.49
CA ALA A 239 -7.51 10.78 7.03
C ALA A 239 -7.64 10.74 5.50
N PHE A 240 -6.55 10.89 4.79
CA PHE A 240 -6.55 10.91 3.32
C PHE A 240 -6.84 9.52 2.73
N THR A 241 -6.29 8.46 3.33
CA THR A 241 -6.59 7.08 2.91
C THR A 241 -8.06 6.73 3.10
N LEU A 242 -8.67 7.11 4.24
CA LEU A 242 -10.08 6.85 4.47
C LEU A 242 -10.98 7.73 3.60
N ALA A 243 -10.55 8.97 3.29
CA ALA A 243 -11.25 9.82 2.33
C ALA A 243 -11.23 9.24 0.90
N ASP A 244 -10.10 8.67 0.46
CA ASP A 244 -10.02 7.91 -0.79
C ASP A 244 -10.97 6.70 -0.73
N GLY A 245 -10.99 5.97 0.39
CA GLY A 245 -11.92 4.86 0.62
C GLY A 245 -13.37 5.26 0.50
N ILE A 246 -13.75 6.39 1.09
CA ILE A 246 -15.10 6.97 0.98
C ILE A 246 -15.43 7.28 -0.49
N ALA A 247 -14.50 7.88 -1.23
CA ALA A 247 -14.69 8.22 -2.64
C ALA A 247 -14.87 6.95 -3.51
N TYR A 248 -14.10 5.89 -3.27
CA TYR A 248 -14.25 4.62 -3.98
C TYR A 248 -15.58 3.91 -3.67
N VAL A 249 -15.98 3.89 -2.40
CA VAL A 249 -17.28 3.32 -1.99
C VAL A 249 -18.42 4.08 -2.66
N GLN A 250 -18.39 5.41 -2.64
CA GLN A 250 -19.41 6.23 -3.28
C GLN A 250 -19.47 6.00 -4.78
N ALA A 251 -18.30 5.96 -5.46
CA ALA A 251 -18.25 5.69 -6.90
C ALA A 251 -18.82 4.30 -7.27
N ALA A 252 -18.60 3.29 -6.44
CA ALA A 252 -19.17 1.96 -6.64
C ALA A 252 -20.70 1.95 -6.47
N LEU A 253 -21.22 2.67 -5.46
CA LEU A 253 -22.67 2.85 -5.26
C LEU A 253 -23.30 3.61 -6.43
N ASP A 254 -22.66 4.68 -6.89
CA ASP A 254 -23.11 5.48 -8.04
C ASP A 254 -23.11 4.66 -9.35
N ALA A 255 -22.21 3.67 -9.45
CA ALA A 255 -22.18 2.69 -10.54
C ALA A 255 -23.24 1.57 -10.39
N GLY A 256 -24.08 1.60 -9.35
CA GLY A 256 -25.18 0.67 -9.12
C GLY A 256 -24.82 -0.60 -8.35
N LEU A 257 -23.60 -0.71 -7.79
CA LEU A 257 -23.23 -1.85 -6.95
C LEU A 257 -23.85 -1.72 -5.55
N GLN A 258 -24.17 -2.84 -4.91
CA GLN A 258 -24.67 -2.86 -3.54
C GLN A 258 -23.50 -2.94 -2.56
N ILE A 259 -23.55 -2.19 -1.45
CA ILE A 259 -22.44 -2.04 -0.50
C ILE A 259 -21.90 -3.39 -0.01
N ASP A 260 -22.75 -4.31 0.39
CA ASP A 260 -22.36 -5.59 0.97
C ASP A 260 -21.89 -6.64 -0.08
N GLU A 261 -22.00 -6.32 -1.38
CA GLU A 261 -21.52 -7.16 -2.46
C GLU A 261 -20.03 -6.93 -2.78
N PHE A 262 -19.53 -5.69 -2.64
CA PHE A 262 -18.14 -5.38 -2.96
C PHE A 262 -17.28 -5.01 -1.74
N ALA A 263 -17.85 -4.38 -0.71
CA ALA A 263 -17.08 -3.91 0.44
C ALA A 263 -16.32 -5.02 1.20
N PRO A 264 -16.78 -6.28 1.27
CA PRO A 264 -15.97 -7.37 1.83
C PRO A 264 -14.65 -7.63 1.11
N GLN A 265 -14.48 -7.17 -0.13
CA GLN A 265 -13.26 -7.32 -0.93
C GLN A 265 -12.33 -6.09 -0.86
N LEU A 266 -12.73 -5.02 -0.18
CA LEU A 266 -11.88 -3.86 0.04
C LEU A 266 -10.72 -4.21 0.99
N SER A 267 -9.55 -3.67 0.70
CA SER A 267 -8.39 -3.74 1.58
C SER A 267 -7.62 -2.42 1.57
N PHE A 268 -6.67 -2.30 2.48
CA PHE A 268 -5.90 -1.08 2.70
C PHE A 268 -4.41 -1.38 2.72
N PHE A 269 -3.62 -0.32 2.58
CA PHE A 269 -2.17 -0.40 2.64
C PHE A 269 -1.63 0.79 3.42
N PHE A 270 -1.01 0.54 4.56
CA PHE A 270 -0.44 1.57 5.43
C PHE A 270 1.06 1.44 5.58
N ASN A 271 1.68 2.56 5.89
CA ASN A 271 3.08 2.65 6.29
C ASN A 271 3.26 2.18 7.75
N ALA A 272 4.45 1.69 8.08
CA ALA A 272 4.90 1.48 9.46
C ALA A 272 6.15 2.30 9.69
N HIS A 273 6.02 3.44 10.36
CA HIS A 273 7.11 4.38 10.62
C HIS A 273 7.77 4.13 11.99
N SER A 274 8.74 4.94 12.37
CA SER A 274 9.62 4.71 13.51
C SER A 274 9.03 5.09 14.87
N ASP A 275 7.96 5.88 14.94
CA ASP A 275 7.28 6.22 16.22
C ASP A 275 6.38 5.05 16.64
N LEU A 276 6.94 4.13 17.41
CA LEU A 276 6.31 2.86 17.76
C LEU A 276 4.89 3.04 18.35
N LEU A 277 4.73 3.97 19.29
CA LEU A 277 3.45 4.15 20.02
C LEU A 277 2.41 4.80 19.11
N GLU A 278 2.81 5.81 18.35
CA GLU A 278 1.94 6.47 17.38
C GLU A 278 1.47 5.49 16.29
N GLU A 279 2.36 4.68 15.75
CA GLU A 279 2.02 3.71 14.70
C GLU A 279 1.04 2.63 15.20
N ILE A 280 1.25 2.09 16.40
CA ILE A 280 0.29 1.15 17.01
C ILE A 280 -1.08 1.80 17.15
N ALA A 281 -1.14 3.00 17.70
CA ALA A 281 -2.38 3.76 17.90
C ALA A 281 -3.06 4.11 16.57
N LYS A 282 -2.27 4.45 15.54
CA LYS A 282 -2.73 4.72 14.18
C LYS A 282 -3.57 3.58 13.59
N TYR A 283 -3.07 2.35 13.63
CA TYR A 283 -3.81 1.22 13.08
C TYR A 283 -5.08 0.90 13.85
N ARG A 284 -5.07 1.11 15.16
CA ARG A 284 -6.25 0.94 16.02
C ARG A 284 -7.32 1.96 15.68
N ALA A 285 -6.92 3.24 15.55
CA ALA A 285 -7.80 4.34 15.15
C ALA A 285 -8.37 4.13 13.74
N ALA A 286 -7.53 3.71 12.78
CA ALA A 286 -7.97 3.46 11.40
C ALA A 286 -9.07 2.40 11.31
N ARG A 287 -8.91 1.26 12.01
CA ARG A 287 -9.93 0.19 12.02
C ARG A 287 -11.25 0.67 12.62
N ARG A 288 -11.18 1.34 13.76
CA ARG A 288 -12.36 1.85 14.47
C ARG A 288 -13.10 2.89 13.65
N LEU A 289 -12.38 3.83 13.08
CA LEU A 289 -12.96 4.90 12.27
C LEU A 289 -13.60 4.36 10.99
N TRP A 290 -12.91 3.45 10.27
CA TRP A 290 -13.47 2.82 9.08
C TRP A 290 -14.75 2.03 9.38
N ALA A 291 -14.76 1.25 10.45
CA ALA A 291 -15.96 0.51 10.84
C ALA A 291 -17.16 1.41 11.12
N LYS A 292 -16.92 2.56 11.78
CA LYS A 292 -17.96 3.60 12.00
C LYS A 292 -18.42 4.20 10.67
N ILE A 293 -17.51 4.57 9.77
CA ILE A 293 -17.84 5.11 8.44
C ILE A 293 -18.72 4.14 7.66
N MET A 294 -18.33 2.88 7.57
CA MET A 294 -19.09 1.89 6.80
C MET A 294 -20.48 1.62 7.40
N ARG A 295 -20.59 1.55 8.74
CA ARG A 295 -21.86 1.34 9.42
C ARG A 295 -22.76 2.57 9.34
N ASP A 296 -22.22 3.75 9.69
CA ASP A 296 -23.04 4.93 9.98
C ASP A 296 -23.28 5.78 8.73
N ARG A 297 -22.29 5.91 7.82
CA ARG A 297 -22.41 6.68 6.58
C ARG A 297 -23.00 5.84 5.44
N PHE A 298 -22.48 4.62 5.24
CA PHE A 298 -22.88 3.78 4.12
C PHE A 298 -23.92 2.70 4.45
N GLN A 299 -24.30 2.56 5.73
CA GLN A 299 -25.35 1.67 6.20
C GLN A 299 -25.12 0.19 5.85
N ALA A 300 -23.83 -0.23 5.74
CA ALA A 300 -23.44 -1.61 5.50
C ALA A 300 -24.00 -2.55 6.60
N LYS A 301 -24.51 -3.71 6.20
CA LYS A 301 -25.15 -4.68 7.09
C LYS A 301 -24.31 -5.91 7.34
N ASP A 302 -23.50 -6.33 6.34
CA ASP A 302 -22.59 -7.46 6.49
C ASP A 302 -21.40 -7.04 7.38
N PRO A 303 -21.15 -7.72 8.51
CA PRO A 303 -19.99 -7.43 9.36
C PRO A 303 -18.66 -7.45 8.59
N ARG A 304 -18.55 -8.24 7.51
CA ARG A 304 -17.35 -8.31 6.66
C ARG A 304 -17.10 -7.01 5.91
N SER A 305 -18.13 -6.23 5.62
CA SER A 305 -18.05 -4.91 4.98
C SER A 305 -17.48 -3.83 5.88
N LEU A 306 -17.51 -4.04 7.20
CA LEU A 306 -17.01 -3.09 8.20
C LEU A 306 -15.50 -3.25 8.46
N LEU A 307 -14.88 -4.35 7.95
CA LEU A 307 -13.52 -4.72 8.29
C LEU A 307 -12.50 -3.90 7.49
N LEU A 308 -11.58 -3.25 8.19
CA LEU A 308 -10.38 -2.68 7.60
C LEU A 308 -9.28 -3.74 7.61
N ARG A 309 -9.16 -4.50 6.51
CA ARG A 309 -8.03 -5.42 6.28
C ARG A 309 -6.89 -4.63 5.67
N PHE A 310 -5.68 -4.76 6.22
CA PHE A 310 -4.58 -3.99 5.66
C PHE A 310 -3.27 -4.76 5.54
N HIS A 311 -2.54 -4.41 4.51
CA HIS A 311 -1.11 -4.64 4.37
C HIS A 311 -0.36 -3.53 5.07
N ALA A 312 0.76 -3.83 5.73
CA ALA A 312 1.71 -2.84 6.21
C ALA A 312 3.06 -3.03 5.51
N GLN A 313 3.72 -1.92 5.24
CA GLN A 313 5.12 -1.91 4.82
C GLN A 313 5.90 -0.96 5.71
N THR A 314 7.09 -1.36 6.13
CA THR A 314 7.99 -0.50 6.88
C THR A 314 8.39 0.72 6.05
N ALA A 315 8.64 1.86 6.69
CA ALA A 315 8.86 3.13 6.01
C ALA A 315 10.19 3.17 5.26
N GLY A 316 10.14 3.20 3.93
CA GLY A 316 11.32 3.39 3.08
C GLY A 316 11.98 4.74 3.29
N SER A 317 11.18 5.81 3.40
CA SER A 317 11.63 7.19 3.64
C SER A 317 12.41 7.39 4.95
N SER A 318 12.29 6.48 5.91
CA SER A 318 13.02 6.52 7.17
C SER A 318 14.41 5.85 7.10
N LEU A 319 14.70 5.11 6.04
CA LEU A 319 15.95 4.40 5.86
C LEU A 319 17.02 5.31 5.26
N THR A 320 18.26 5.11 5.69
CA THR A 320 19.36 6.01 5.34
C THR A 320 20.48 5.29 4.63
N ALA A 321 21.13 5.99 3.70
CA ALA A 321 22.35 5.51 3.03
C ALA A 321 23.56 5.51 3.99
N GLN A 322 23.50 6.39 5.03
CA GLN A 322 24.50 6.47 6.07
C GLN A 322 24.30 5.34 7.07
N GLN A 323 25.35 4.59 7.38
CA GLN A 323 25.31 3.46 8.33
C GLN A 323 24.16 2.49 8.02
N PRO A 324 24.11 1.88 6.83
CA PRO A 324 22.95 1.14 6.33
C PRO A 324 22.56 -0.06 7.21
N GLU A 325 23.50 -0.62 7.99
CA GLU A 325 23.22 -1.70 8.94
C GLU A 325 22.22 -1.27 10.04
N ASN A 326 22.18 0.01 10.40
CA ASN A 326 21.20 0.54 11.36
C ASN A 326 19.75 0.43 10.83
N ASN A 327 19.58 0.33 9.51
CA ASN A 327 18.27 0.14 8.91
C ASN A 327 17.61 -1.19 9.34
N ILE A 328 18.40 -2.22 9.65
CA ILE A 328 17.89 -3.50 10.19
C ILE A 328 17.12 -3.26 11.49
N VAL A 329 17.69 -2.44 12.38
CA VAL A 329 17.07 -2.11 13.67
C VAL A 329 15.82 -1.25 13.47
N ARG A 330 15.89 -0.24 12.57
CA ARG A 330 14.71 0.59 12.23
C ARG A 330 13.56 -0.26 11.73
N VAL A 331 13.82 -1.12 10.75
CA VAL A 331 12.84 -2.03 10.16
C VAL A 331 12.26 -3.00 11.19
N ALA A 332 13.08 -3.52 12.12
CA ALA A 332 12.58 -4.42 13.17
C ALA A 332 11.58 -3.72 14.10
N ILE A 333 11.84 -2.48 14.50
CA ILE A 333 10.93 -1.69 15.34
C ILE A 333 9.65 -1.34 14.58
N GLN A 334 9.76 -0.94 13.33
CA GLN A 334 8.62 -0.62 12.47
C GLN A 334 7.73 -1.84 12.21
N ALA A 335 8.34 -2.99 11.93
CA ALA A 335 7.63 -4.25 11.74
C ALA A 335 6.90 -4.69 13.04
N LEU A 336 7.54 -4.48 14.20
CA LEU A 336 6.92 -4.75 15.49
C LEU A 336 5.69 -3.84 15.73
N ALA A 337 5.77 -2.55 15.34
CA ALA A 337 4.62 -1.64 15.40
C ALA A 337 3.46 -2.14 14.53
N ALA A 338 3.72 -2.58 13.30
CA ALA A 338 2.71 -3.12 12.41
C ALA A 338 2.04 -4.40 12.97
N VAL A 339 2.83 -5.27 13.59
CA VAL A 339 2.34 -6.52 14.21
C VAL A 339 1.49 -6.21 15.44
N LEU A 340 1.96 -5.36 16.35
CA LEU A 340 1.18 -4.90 17.51
C LEU A 340 -0.06 -4.12 17.07
N GLY A 341 0.00 -3.45 15.93
CA GLY A 341 -1.11 -2.80 15.26
C GLY A 341 -2.11 -3.75 14.59
N GLY A 342 -1.80 -5.04 14.44
CA GLY A 342 -2.72 -6.07 13.95
C GLY A 342 -2.86 -6.16 12.42
N CYS A 343 -1.78 -6.03 11.64
CA CYS A 343 -1.78 -6.15 10.19
C CYS A 343 -2.11 -7.56 9.68
N GLN A 344 -2.67 -7.68 8.47
CA GLN A 344 -2.98 -8.98 7.85
C GLN A 344 -1.87 -9.47 6.92
N SER A 345 -1.04 -8.56 6.41
CA SER A 345 0.19 -8.90 5.71
C SER A 345 1.25 -7.82 5.96
N LEU A 346 2.52 -8.18 5.81
CA LEU A 346 3.64 -7.31 6.12
C LEU A 346 4.75 -7.49 5.08
N HIS A 347 5.31 -6.34 4.64
CA HIS A 347 6.60 -6.26 3.97
C HIS A 347 7.59 -5.52 4.88
N THR A 348 8.80 -6.04 4.95
CA THR A 348 9.94 -5.41 5.63
C THR A 348 10.96 -4.98 4.59
N ASN A 349 11.28 -3.69 4.56
CA ASN A 349 12.29 -3.16 3.65
C ASN A 349 13.67 -3.74 4.00
N SER A 350 14.50 -3.90 2.99
CA SER A 350 15.87 -4.37 3.17
C SER A 350 16.79 -3.26 3.66
N MET A 351 17.91 -3.61 4.26
CA MET A 351 18.88 -2.62 4.80
C MET A 351 19.47 -1.71 3.72
N ASP A 352 19.51 -2.20 2.48
CA ASP A 352 20.05 -1.52 1.29
C ASP A 352 19.02 -0.69 0.51
N GLU A 353 17.76 -0.59 1.00
CA GLU A 353 16.65 0.11 0.36
C GLU A 353 16.98 1.56 -0.05
N ALA A 354 17.72 2.28 0.79
CA ALA A 354 18.12 3.67 0.51
C ALA A 354 19.21 3.79 -0.57
N LEU A 355 19.77 2.67 -1.04
CA LEU A 355 20.89 2.62 -1.97
C LEU A 355 20.52 2.02 -3.32
N ALA A 356 19.76 0.93 -3.31
CA ALA A 356 19.39 0.18 -4.51
C ALA A 356 18.31 -0.86 -4.21
N LEU A 357 17.86 -1.58 -5.25
CA LEU A 357 17.05 -2.77 -5.08
C LEU A 357 17.80 -3.84 -4.26
N PRO A 358 17.09 -4.64 -3.44
CA PRO A 358 17.72 -5.52 -2.46
C PRO A 358 18.50 -6.66 -3.10
N LEU A 359 19.69 -6.91 -2.56
CA LEU A 359 20.41 -8.16 -2.78
C LEU A 359 19.62 -9.34 -2.18
N GLU A 360 19.97 -10.56 -2.61
CA GLU A 360 19.32 -11.78 -2.11
C GLU A 360 19.49 -11.96 -0.59
N GLU A 361 20.67 -11.69 -0.08
CA GLU A 361 20.98 -11.76 1.35
C GLU A 361 20.23 -10.70 2.16
N SER A 362 20.16 -9.46 1.66
CA SER A 362 19.41 -8.37 2.30
C SER A 362 17.91 -8.68 2.33
N ALA A 363 17.35 -9.19 1.24
CA ALA A 363 15.95 -9.60 1.17
C ALA A 363 15.63 -10.79 2.11
N LEU A 364 16.57 -11.74 2.23
CA LEU A 364 16.43 -12.84 3.18
C LEU A 364 16.45 -12.34 4.63
N LEU A 365 17.36 -11.43 4.99
CA LEU A 365 17.46 -10.83 6.32
C LEU A 365 16.18 -10.07 6.67
N ALA A 366 15.63 -9.31 5.74
CA ALA A 366 14.36 -8.62 5.90
C ALA A 366 13.20 -9.60 6.17
N LEU A 367 13.15 -10.74 5.47
CA LEU A 367 12.17 -11.81 5.75
C LEU A 367 12.40 -12.45 7.14
N ARG A 368 13.65 -12.69 7.53
CA ARG A 368 14.01 -13.21 8.86
C ARG A 368 13.54 -12.29 9.99
N THR A 369 13.60 -10.97 9.80
CA THR A 369 13.06 -10.00 10.76
C THR A 369 11.60 -10.30 11.09
N GLN A 370 10.75 -10.55 10.10
CA GLN A 370 9.35 -10.94 10.32
C GLN A 370 9.24 -12.28 11.06
N GLN A 371 10.04 -13.27 10.68
CA GLN A 371 10.03 -14.59 11.28
C GLN A 371 10.47 -14.59 12.75
N ILE A 372 11.47 -13.77 13.10
CA ILE A 372 11.91 -13.55 14.49
C ILE A 372 10.76 -12.92 15.31
N ILE A 373 10.13 -11.87 14.81
CA ILE A 373 8.99 -11.24 15.49
C ILE A 373 7.86 -12.27 15.71
N ALA A 374 7.55 -13.07 14.70
CA ALA A 374 6.47 -14.06 14.78
C ALA A 374 6.72 -15.19 15.79
N ASN A 375 7.97 -15.67 15.92
CA ASN A 375 8.28 -16.91 16.60
C ASN A 375 9.03 -16.73 17.94
N GLU A 376 9.80 -15.64 18.12
CA GLU A 376 10.71 -15.50 19.26
C GLU A 376 10.25 -14.44 20.28
N THR A 377 9.44 -13.45 19.87
CA THR A 377 9.08 -12.32 20.75
C THR A 377 7.90 -12.59 21.69
N GLY A 378 7.09 -13.59 21.39
CA GLY A 378 5.86 -13.90 22.14
C GLY A 378 4.67 -12.98 21.85
N VAL A 379 4.81 -11.92 21.04
CA VAL A 379 3.71 -10.95 20.74
C VAL A 379 2.52 -11.59 20.02
N THR A 380 2.72 -12.72 19.38
CA THR A 380 1.67 -13.48 18.67
C THR A 380 0.89 -14.42 19.57
N ASN A 381 1.33 -14.63 20.83
CA ASN A 381 0.74 -15.60 21.76
C ASN A 381 -0.51 -15.08 22.46
N THR A 382 -0.76 -13.78 22.40
CA THR A 382 -1.99 -13.15 22.89
C THR A 382 -2.52 -12.13 21.87
N ILE A 383 -3.78 -11.71 22.03
CA ILE A 383 -4.42 -10.77 21.12
C ILE A 383 -4.33 -9.39 21.75
N ASP A 384 -3.87 -8.40 20.96
CA ASP A 384 -3.79 -7.00 21.35
C ASP A 384 -3.14 -6.79 22.74
N PRO A 385 -1.85 -7.17 22.90
CA PRO A 385 -1.17 -7.15 24.20
C PRO A 385 -1.01 -5.74 24.79
N VAL A 386 -1.25 -4.69 24.01
CA VAL A 386 -1.13 -3.29 24.41
C VAL A 386 -2.47 -2.65 24.78
N ALA A 387 -3.58 -3.39 24.65
CA ALA A 387 -4.91 -2.90 25.01
C ALA A 387 -5.00 -2.49 26.47
N GLY A 388 -5.67 -1.37 26.73
CA GLY A 388 -5.84 -0.82 28.08
C GLY A 388 -4.63 -0.05 28.59
N SER A 389 -3.55 0.07 27.81
CA SER A 389 -2.49 1.05 28.09
C SER A 389 -3.06 2.46 27.98
N TYR A 390 -3.02 3.22 29.07
CA TYR A 390 -3.53 4.60 29.08
C TYR A 390 -2.92 5.46 27.97
N ALA A 391 -1.63 5.28 27.67
CA ALA A 391 -0.94 6.01 26.63
C ALA A 391 -1.45 5.61 25.22
N ILE A 392 -1.54 4.31 24.94
CA ILE A 392 -1.99 3.81 23.63
C ILE A 392 -3.45 4.18 23.36
N GLU A 393 -4.33 4.04 24.34
CA GLU A 393 -5.74 4.37 24.17
C GLU A 393 -5.93 5.89 24.01
N SER A 394 -5.20 6.72 24.79
CA SER A 394 -5.23 8.18 24.62
C SER A 394 -4.73 8.61 23.23
N LEU A 395 -3.63 8.04 22.74
CA LEU A 395 -3.13 8.32 21.39
C LEU A 395 -4.12 7.86 20.31
N THR A 396 -4.76 6.69 20.49
CA THR A 396 -5.77 6.18 19.57
C THR A 396 -6.95 7.16 19.44
N GLU A 397 -7.43 7.71 20.57
CA GLU A 397 -8.49 8.73 20.59
C GLU A 397 -8.07 10.04 19.91
N GLN A 398 -6.88 10.52 20.22
CA GLN A 398 -6.35 11.76 19.63
C GLN A 398 -6.19 11.63 18.12
N ILE A 399 -5.64 10.52 17.63
CA ILE A 399 -5.45 10.26 16.20
C ILE A 399 -6.80 10.16 15.50
N GLU A 400 -7.78 9.41 16.06
CA GLU A 400 -9.12 9.30 15.47
C GLU A 400 -9.80 10.67 15.37
N THR A 401 -9.74 11.47 16.44
CA THR A 401 -10.34 12.81 16.49
C THR A 401 -9.72 13.72 15.42
N ARG A 402 -8.41 13.75 15.31
CA ARG A 402 -7.70 14.57 14.32
C ARG A 402 -7.94 14.11 12.89
N ALA A 403 -8.01 12.79 12.65
CA ALA A 403 -8.36 12.26 11.35
C ALA A 403 -9.80 12.63 10.96
N GLN A 404 -10.74 12.59 11.91
CA GLN A 404 -12.13 13.01 11.66
C GLN A 404 -12.24 14.51 11.32
N GLU A 405 -11.41 15.37 11.93
CA GLU A 405 -11.35 16.79 11.55
C GLU A 405 -10.96 16.98 10.08
N TYR A 406 -9.97 16.22 9.58
CA TYR A 406 -9.58 16.22 8.16
C TYR A 406 -10.71 15.70 7.27
N LEU A 407 -11.35 14.59 7.63
CA LEU A 407 -12.48 14.06 6.88
C LEU A 407 -13.62 15.07 6.76
N SER A 408 -13.92 15.78 7.85
CA SER A 408 -14.95 16.83 7.86
C SER A 408 -14.59 18.01 6.94
N LYS A 409 -13.33 18.42 6.88
CA LYS A 409 -12.84 19.45 5.96
C LYS A 409 -12.98 19.01 4.50
N ILE A 410 -12.57 17.77 4.20
CA ILE A 410 -12.66 17.19 2.85
C ILE A 410 -14.12 17.09 2.41
N ASP A 411 -15.01 16.65 3.29
CA ASP A 411 -16.46 16.60 3.01
C ASP A 411 -17.03 18.00 2.72
N ALA A 412 -16.62 19.01 3.48
CA ALA A 412 -17.04 20.41 3.25
C ALA A 412 -16.54 20.97 1.91
N MET A 413 -15.45 20.44 1.36
CA MET A 413 -14.92 20.80 0.03
C MET A 413 -15.65 20.08 -1.12
N GLY A 414 -16.56 19.16 -0.82
CA GLY A 414 -17.27 18.35 -1.81
C GLY A 414 -16.64 16.99 -2.08
N GLY A 415 -15.85 16.49 -1.13
CA GLY A 415 -15.23 15.16 -1.13
C GLY A 415 -13.80 15.13 -1.66
N MET A 416 -13.20 13.92 -1.62
CA MET A 416 -11.77 13.74 -1.84
C MET A 416 -11.31 14.16 -3.24
N ILE A 417 -12.08 13.89 -4.29
CA ILE A 417 -11.74 14.28 -5.66
C ILE A 417 -11.60 15.81 -5.75
N LYS A 418 -12.52 16.57 -5.13
CA LYS A 418 -12.44 18.04 -5.10
C LYS A 418 -11.26 18.55 -4.27
N ALA A 419 -10.96 17.88 -3.17
CA ALA A 419 -9.79 18.20 -2.35
C ALA A 419 -8.46 17.98 -3.11
N ILE A 420 -8.39 16.94 -3.95
CA ILE A 420 -7.24 16.68 -4.85
C ILE A 420 -7.17 17.75 -5.95
N GLU A 421 -8.28 17.99 -6.66
CA GLU A 421 -8.34 18.98 -7.74
C GLU A 421 -7.98 20.40 -7.27
N SER A 422 -8.27 20.75 -6.02
CA SER A 422 -7.91 22.04 -5.41
C SER A 422 -6.47 22.13 -4.92
N GLY A 423 -5.70 21.03 -4.92
CA GLY A 423 -4.35 20.97 -4.37
C GLY A 423 -4.28 20.95 -2.83
N PHE A 424 -5.42 20.88 -2.14
CA PHE A 424 -5.46 20.90 -0.66
C PHE A 424 -4.65 19.76 -0.04
N VAL A 425 -4.84 18.55 -0.53
CA VAL A 425 -4.17 17.35 0.02
C VAL A 425 -2.66 17.45 -0.18
N GLN A 426 -2.22 17.82 -1.39
CA GLN A 426 -0.81 17.98 -1.74
C GLN A 426 -0.15 19.07 -0.87
N ALA A 427 -0.82 20.20 -0.66
CA ALA A 427 -0.32 21.29 0.17
C ALA A 427 -0.15 20.87 1.66
N GLU A 428 -1.09 20.09 2.20
CA GLU A 428 -1.00 19.57 3.57
C GLU A 428 0.17 18.57 3.74
N ILE A 429 0.40 17.71 2.75
CA ILE A 429 1.54 16.77 2.74
C ILE A 429 2.86 17.55 2.67
N GLN A 430 2.97 18.50 1.75
CA GLN A 430 4.18 19.31 1.58
C GLN A 430 4.52 20.10 2.85
N ARG A 431 3.52 20.67 3.52
CA ARG A 431 3.72 21.38 4.81
C ARG A 431 4.27 20.43 5.87
N ALA A 432 3.68 19.24 6.00
CA ALA A 432 4.14 18.24 6.98
C ALA A 432 5.57 17.78 6.68
N ALA A 433 5.90 17.53 5.42
CA ALA A 433 7.25 17.17 4.98
C ALA A 433 8.28 18.26 5.29
N TYR A 434 7.91 19.53 5.04
CA TYR A 434 8.75 20.67 5.35
C TYR A 434 9.00 20.83 6.86
N ASP A 435 7.95 20.69 7.68
CA ASP A 435 8.06 20.77 9.14
C ASP A 435 8.94 19.63 9.71
N TYR A 436 8.82 18.42 9.17
CA TYR A 436 9.70 17.31 9.52
C TYR A 436 11.17 17.61 9.18
N GLN A 437 11.44 18.11 7.96
CA GLN A 437 12.78 18.46 7.51
C GLN A 437 13.40 19.55 8.42
N ARG A 438 12.63 20.57 8.76
CA ARG A 438 13.07 21.61 9.72
C ARG A 438 13.43 21.01 11.09
N GLY A 439 12.65 20.04 11.58
CA GLY A 439 12.93 19.33 12.81
C GLY A 439 14.23 18.54 12.76
N VAL A 440 14.58 17.97 11.59
CA VAL A 440 15.87 17.29 11.37
C VAL A 440 17.02 18.31 11.36
N GLU A 441 16.86 19.44 10.70
CA GLU A 441 17.88 20.50 10.62
C GLU A 441 18.14 21.16 11.98
N SER A 442 17.09 21.42 12.76
CA SER A 442 17.21 21.98 14.13
C SER A 442 17.67 20.96 15.17
N LYS A 443 17.74 19.68 14.82
CA LYS A 443 17.99 18.55 15.72
C LYS A 443 16.90 18.31 16.78
N ASP A 444 15.71 18.85 16.60
CA ASP A 444 14.54 18.44 17.38
C ASP A 444 14.17 16.99 17.08
N ASN A 445 14.35 16.58 15.82
CA ASN A 445 14.23 15.20 15.35
C ASN A 445 15.65 14.64 15.07
N ILE A 446 16.09 13.70 15.89
CA ILE A 446 17.38 13.03 15.69
C ILE A 446 17.19 11.83 14.77
N VAL A 447 17.98 11.79 13.69
CA VAL A 447 18.15 10.63 12.81
C VAL A 447 19.58 10.13 12.96
N VAL A 448 19.74 9.01 13.65
CA VAL A 448 21.05 8.42 14.00
C VAL A 448 21.88 8.15 12.75
N GLY A 449 23.10 8.65 12.75
CA GLY A 449 24.03 8.53 11.62
C GLY A 449 23.85 9.57 10.52
N VAL A 450 22.80 10.43 10.62
CA VAL A 450 22.52 11.50 9.64
C VAL A 450 22.80 12.88 10.24
N ASN A 451 22.03 13.29 11.25
CA ASN A 451 22.18 14.61 11.89
C ASN A 451 22.79 14.55 13.28
N ASP A 452 22.95 13.33 13.85
CA ASP A 452 23.68 13.07 15.09
C ASP A 452 24.30 11.66 15.03
N PHE A 453 25.26 11.36 15.95
CA PHE A 453 25.98 10.08 16.00
C PHE A 453 26.64 9.69 14.66
N VAL A 454 27.14 10.70 13.92
CA VAL A 454 27.77 10.52 12.62
C VAL A 454 29.16 9.91 12.79
N THR A 455 29.48 8.88 11.97
CA THR A 455 30.83 8.29 11.90
C THR A 455 31.50 8.66 10.59
N GLY A 456 32.81 8.94 10.61
CA GLY A 456 33.56 9.34 9.42
C GLY A 456 33.83 8.22 8.39
N ASN A 457 33.54 6.97 8.73
CA ASN A 457 33.73 5.82 7.85
C ASN A 457 32.41 5.41 7.18
N HIS A 458 32.28 5.69 5.89
CA HIS A 458 31.18 5.17 5.07
C HIS A 458 31.60 3.81 4.51
N ARG A 459 31.10 2.72 5.11
CA ARG A 459 31.25 1.39 4.54
C ARG A 459 30.41 1.31 3.27
N GLN A 460 31.05 1.08 2.14
CA GLN A 460 30.34 0.75 0.90
C GLN A 460 29.85 -0.69 1.00
N ILE A 461 28.54 -0.89 0.88
CA ILE A 461 27.94 -2.21 0.74
C ILE A 461 27.72 -2.51 -0.76
N PRO A 462 27.82 -3.77 -1.18
CA PRO A 462 27.45 -4.15 -2.54
C PRO A 462 26.01 -3.76 -2.84
N THR A 463 25.75 -3.32 -4.05
CA THR A 463 24.41 -2.96 -4.52
C THR A 463 24.05 -3.78 -5.75
N LEU A 464 22.76 -4.10 -5.89
CA LEU A 464 22.26 -4.75 -7.10
C LEU A 464 22.38 -3.78 -8.28
N ARG A 465 23.03 -4.26 -9.36
CA ARG A 465 23.07 -3.55 -10.64
C ARG A 465 22.21 -4.32 -11.63
N ILE A 466 21.34 -3.62 -12.31
CA ILE A 466 20.53 -4.18 -13.39
C ILE A 466 21.41 -4.14 -14.65
N ASP A 467 21.45 -5.28 -15.36
CA ASP A 467 22.22 -5.40 -16.58
C ASP A 467 21.57 -4.56 -17.70
N ALA A 468 22.36 -3.75 -18.40
CA ALA A 468 21.90 -2.95 -19.52
C ALA A 468 21.37 -3.80 -20.70
N GLU A 469 21.74 -5.09 -20.77
CA GLU A 469 21.23 -6.00 -21.79
C GLU A 469 19.75 -6.40 -21.57
N ILE A 470 19.24 -6.22 -20.36
CA ILE A 470 17.84 -6.59 -20.02
C ILE A 470 16.84 -5.84 -20.89
N GLU A 471 17.03 -4.53 -21.04
CA GLU A 471 16.15 -3.70 -21.88
C GLU A 471 16.18 -4.16 -23.33
N SER A 472 17.35 -4.36 -23.92
CA SER A 472 17.49 -4.80 -25.30
C SER A 472 16.90 -6.19 -25.53
N ALA A 473 17.05 -7.10 -24.57
CA ALA A 473 16.46 -8.43 -24.60
C ALA A 473 14.92 -8.38 -24.49
N GLN A 474 14.38 -7.50 -23.65
CA GLN A 474 12.94 -7.30 -23.50
C GLN A 474 12.34 -6.76 -24.81
N VAL A 475 12.95 -5.73 -25.39
CA VAL A 475 12.53 -5.15 -26.68
C VAL A 475 12.58 -6.19 -27.80
N ALA A 476 13.63 -7.03 -27.82
CA ALA A 476 13.73 -8.11 -28.83
C ALA A 476 12.61 -9.14 -28.70
N ARG A 477 12.27 -9.56 -27.46
CA ARG A 477 11.14 -10.47 -27.20
C ARG A 477 9.81 -9.86 -27.63
N LEU A 478 9.56 -8.63 -27.30
CA LEU A 478 8.35 -7.91 -27.69
C LEU A 478 8.19 -7.84 -29.21
N ARG A 479 9.27 -7.53 -29.95
CA ARG A 479 9.26 -7.52 -31.42
C ARG A 479 9.00 -8.91 -32.00
N ALA A 480 9.59 -9.95 -31.44
CA ALA A 480 9.36 -11.33 -31.84
C ALA A 480 7.90 -11.75 -31.58
N LEU A 481 7.31 -11.38 -30.46
CA LEU A 481 5.89 -11.61 -30.16
C LEU A 481 5.00 -10.95 -31.20
N ARG A 482 5.22 -9.66 -31.47
CA ARG A 482 4.43 -8.93 -32.47
C ARG A 482 4.55 -9.54 -33.87
N ALA A 483 5.71 -10.07 -34.24
CA ALA A 483 5.90 -10.73 -35.56
C ALA A 483 5.15 -12.05 -35.70
N LYS A 484 4.97 -12.84 -34.62
CA LYS A 484 4.40 -14.19 -34.64
C LYS A 484 2.91 -14.27 -34.30
N ARG A 485 2.33 -13.27 -33.66
CA ARG A 485 0.94 -13.28 -33.16
C ARG A 485 -0.09 -13.13 -34.30
N ASP A 486 -1.32 -13.50 -34.02
CA ASP A 486 -2.46 -13.34 -34.95
C ASP A 486 -2.92 -11.87 -35.00
N HIS A 487 -2.41 -11.12 -35.96
CA HIS A 487 -2.73 -9.70 -36.13
C HIS A 487 -4.22 -9.40 -36.35
N PRO A 488 -4.97 -10.14 -37.19
CA PRO A 488 -6.41 -9.97 -37.30
C PRO A 488 -7.16 -10.12 -36.00
N LYS A 489 -6.81 -11.12 -35.19
CA LYS A 489 -7.42 -11.36 -33.87
C LYS A 489 -7.13 -10.21 -32.90
N VAL A 490 -5.89 -9.75 -32.84
CA VAL A 490 -5.51 -8.59 -32.01
C VAL A 490 -6.29 -7.34 -32.44
N LYS A 491 -6.33 -7.04 -33.73
CA LYS A 491 -7.04 -5.88 -34.26
C LYS A 491 -8.54 -5.92 -33.93
N ALA A 492 -9.17 -7.08 -34.04
CA ALA A 492 -10.59 -7.24 -33.70
C ALA A 492 -10.83 -7.03 -32.19
N ALA A 493 -9.98 -7.58 -31.32
CA ALA A 493 -10.10 -7.44 -29.88
C ALA A 493 -9.89 -5.97 -29.42
N LEU A 494 -8.91 -5.26 -29.99
CA LEU A 494 -8.67 -3.85 -29.71
C LEU A 494 -9.81 -2.95 -30.24
N ALA A 495 -10.43 -3.30 -31.37
CA ALA A 495 -11.61 -2.59 -31.87
C ALA A 495 -12.82 -2.77 -30.95
N GLU A 496 -13.03 -3.96 -30.41
CA GLU A 496 -14.08 -4.23 -29.43
C GLU A 496 -13.81 -3.49 -28.11
N LEU A 497 -12.57 -3.47 -27.63
CA LEU A 497 -12.19 -2.68 -26.45
C LEU A 497 -12.50 -1.18 -26.66
N ARG A 498 -12.18 -0.62 -27.84
CA ARG A 498 -12.51 0.77 -28.20
C ARG A 498 -14.01 1.03 -28.12
N ARG A 499 -14.81 0.11 -28.65
CA ARG A 499 -16.28 0.19 -28.59
C ARG A 499 -16.76 0.21 -27.14
N CYS A 500 -16.31 -0.75 -26.33
CA CYS A 500 -16.69 -0.86 -24.92
C CYS A 500 -16.26 0.38 -24.11
N ALA A 501 -15.07 0.92 -24.39
CA ALA A 501 -14.57 2.13 -23.72
C ALA A 501 -15.49 3.35 -23.92
N GLY A 502 -16.15 3.44 -25.08
CA GLY A 502 -17.15 4.47 -25.39
C GLY A 502 -18.57 4.22 -24.88
N THR A 503 -18.81 3.10 -24.21
CA THR A 503 -20.14 2.70 -23.67
C THR A 503 -20.08 2.47 -22.16
N PRO A 504 -21.21 2.30 -21.45
CA PRO A 504 -21.21 1.94 -20.03
C PRO A 504 -20.89 0.45 -19.75
N GLU A 505 -20.63 -0.36 -20.76
CA GLU A 505 -20.28 -1.77 -20.58
C GLU A 505 -18.99 -1.95 -19.80
N ASN A 506 -18.90 -3.03 -18.98
CA ASN A 506 -17.71 -3.35 -18.22
C ASN A 506 -16.52 -3.66 -19.14
N LEU A 507 -15.38 -3.04 -18.89
CA LEU A 507 -14.18 -3.13 -19.72
C LEU A 507 -13.43 -4.46 -19.61
N LEU A 508 -13.53 -5.15 -18.46
CA LEU A 508 -12.69 -6.30 -18.15
C LEU A 508 -12.83 -7.45 -19.15
N PRO A 509 -14.04 -7.82 -19.63
CA PRO A 509 -14.17 -8.86 -20.65
C PRO A 509 -13.46 -8.51 -21.97
N ALA A 510 -13.54 -7.27 -22.42
CA ALA A 510 -12.88 -6.82 -23.64
C ALA A 510 -11.35 -6.74 -23.47
N ILE A 511 -10.87 -6.29 -22.31
CA ILE A 511 -9.45 -6.28 -21.95
C ILE A 511 -8.92 -7.73 -21.91
N LEU A 512 -9.65 -8.66 -21.29
CA LEU A 512 -9.25 -10.07 -21.23
C LEU A 512 -9.15 -10.70 -22.62
N ALA A 513 -10.11 -10.42 -23.49
CA ALA A 513 -10.06 -10.89 -24.86
C ALA A 513 -8.85 -10.33 -25.65
N ALA A 514 -8.50 -9.06 -25.44
CA ALA A 514 -7.31 -8.44 -26.02
C ALA A 514 -6.02 -9.08 -25.49
N VAL A 515 -5.92 -9.32 -24.18
CA VAL A 515 -4.82 -10.03 -23.54
C VAL A 515 -4.65 -11.45 -24.09
N GLU A 516 -5.74 -12.22 -24.19
CA GLU A 516 -5.74 -13.58 -24.72
C GLU A 516 -5.40 -13.63 -26.22
N ALA A 517 -5.59 -12.53 -26.94
CA ALA A 517 -5.13 -12.36 -28.31
C ALA A 517 -3.65 -11.93 -28.41
N TYR A 518 -2.94 -11.75 -27.29
CA TYR A 518 -1.57 -11.21 -27.20
C TYR A 518 -1.44 -9.74 -27.64
N ALA A 519 -2.46 -8.93 -27.44
CA ALA A 519 -2.28 -7.48 -27.44
C ALA A 519 -1.35 -7.08 -26.28
N THR A 520 -0.55 -6.04 -26.49
CA THR A 520 0.41 -5.57 -25.48
C THR A 520 -0.24 -4.61 -24.48
N VAL A 521 0.43 -4.40 -23.36
CA VAL A 521 0.02 -3.40 -22.33
C VAL A 521 -0.11 -2.02 -22.96
N GLY A 522 0.87 -1.62 -23.80
CA GLY A 522 0.84 -0.35 -24.51
C GLY A 522 -0.33 -0.24 -25.48
N GLU A 523 -0.54 -1.25 -26.33
CA GLU A 523 -1.65 -1.24 -27.31
C GLU A 523 -3.03 -1.13 -26.65
N ILE A 524 -3.25 -1.84 -25.53
CA ILE A 524 -4.49 -1.76 -24.77
C ILE A 524 -4.64 -0.38 -24.13
N SER A 525 -3.56 0.14 -23.54
CA SER A 525 -3.55 1.47 -22.92
C SER A 525 -3.78 2.59 -23.94
N ASP A 526 -3.22 2.47 -25.12
CA ASP A 526 -3.37 3.45 -26.21
C ASP A 526 -4.80 3.53 -26.74
N VAL A 527 -5.49 2.38 -26.85
CA VAL A 527 -6.92 2.36 -27.17
C VAL A 527 -7.71 3.17 -26.12
N MET A 528 -7.41 2.99 -24.85
CA MET A 528 -8.10 3.71 -23.78
C MET A 528 -7.68 5.19 -23.73
N ARG A 529 -6.40 5.55 -23.99
CA ARG A 529 -5.93 6.94 -24.14
C ARG A 529 -6.69 7.67 -25.24
N GLN A 530 -6.92 7.02 -26.38
CA GLN A 530 -7.65 7.62 -27.50
C GLN A 530 -9.13 7.91 -27.18
N VAL A 531 -9.74 7.17 -26.26
CA VAL A 531 -11.13 7.35 -25.86
C VAL A 531 -11.26 8.34 -24.69
N TYR A 532 -10.38 8.21 -23.69
CA TYR A 532 -10.49 8.94 -22.42
C TYR A 532 -9.63 10.19 -22.35
N GLY A 533 -8.61 10.31 -23.20
CA GLY A 533 -7.55 11.30 -23.07
C GLY A 533 -6.56 10.94 -21.97
N GLU A 534 -5.59 11.82 -21.77
CA GLU A 534 -4.58 11.72 -20.72
C GLU A 534 -4.81 12.81 -19.67
N TYR A 535 -4.46 12.49 -18.42
CA TYR A 535 -4.49 13.47 -17.34
C TYR A 535 -3.38 14.50 -17.53
N GLN A 536 -3.73 15.76 -17.39
CA GLN A 536 -2.77 16.87 -17.37
C GLN A 536 -2.77 17.47 -15.98
N GLU A 537 -1.60 17.50 -15.38
CA GLU A 537 -1.42 18.05 -14.05
C GLU A 537 -1.65 19.58 -14.09
N SER A 538 -2.52 20.05 -13.22
CA SER A 538 -2.65 21.49 -12.98
C SER A 538 -1.58 21.90 -11.98
N VAL A 539 -0.63 22.72 -12.39
CA VAL A 539 0.37 23.31 -11.47
C VAL A 539 -0.38 24.26 -10.54
N VAL A 540 -0.58 23.85 -9.29
CA VAL A 540 -1.02 24.75 -8.23
C VAL A 540 0.23 25.46 -7.72
N ILE A 541 0.39 26.74 -8.09
CA ILE A 541 1.48 27.61 -7.63
C ILE A 541 1.11 28.20 -6.27
#